data_8f3327ef199b5815c262c3bece9ad340
#
_entry.id   8f3327ef199b5815c262c3bece9ad340
#
_cell.length_a   1.000
_cell.length_b   1.000
_cell.length_c   1.000
_cell.angle_alpha   90.00
_cell.angle_beta   90.00
_cell.angle_gamma   90.00
#
_symmetry.space_group_name_H-M   'P 1'
#
loop_
_entity.id
_entity.type
_entity.pdbx_description
1 polymer ?
#
loop_
_entity_poly.entity_id
_entity_poly.type
_entity_poly.pdbx_seq_one_letter_code
_entity_poly.pdbx_strand_id
1 'polypeptide(L)'
;ETDIVPVVACDSVNKNNQALDNIKNAVLSKDAASITEEDLNSVLGLKNIISANMDLYKGVIQVLLDLSFGEVRLSDLQALIDDANARKESCSLGVYIIDVLEGEQPAEISWSLNDESDNVIYEGGAPFDTLACIADGRYMLDMSDTNAAGTANGWDYGEFIITRENGFKLFRHTII
;
A
#
# COMPACT_ATOMS: atom_id res chain seq x y z
N GLU A 1 -52.95 -2.35 -4.25
CA GLU A 1 -51.85 -2.13 -3.29
C GLU A 1 -50.58 -2.01 -4.10
N THR A 2 -50.11 -0.80 -4.34
CA THR A 2 -48.82 -0.55 -5.00
C THR A 2 -47.73 -0.62 -3.91
N ASP A 3 -46.92 -1.69 -3.97
CA ASP A 3 -45.71 -1.80 -3.16
C ASP A 3 -44.79 -0.62 -3.48
N ILE A 4 -44.77 0.34 -2.59
CA ILE A 4 -43.79 1.44 -2.60
C ILE A 4 -42.48 0.82 -2.13
N VAL A 5 -41.60 0.42 -3.08
CA VAL A 5 -40.20 0.11 -2.77
C VAL A 5 -39.63 1.37 -2.16
N PRO A 6 -39.08 1.33 -0.92
CA PRO A 6 -38.62 2.54 -0.27
C PRO A 6 -37.50 3.19 -1.10
N VAL A 7 -37.62 4.48 -1.37
CA VAL A 7 -36.64 5.31 -2.11
C VAL A 7 -35.21 5.14 -1.56
N VAL A 8 -35.08 4.86 -0.26
CA VAL A 8 -33.84 4.56 0.44
C VAL A 8 -33.04 3.40 -0.18
N ALA A 9 -33.73 2.38 -0.72
CA ALA A 9 -33.05 1.23 -1.35
C ALA A 9 -32.42 1.59 -2.71
N CYS A 10 -33.04 2.50 -3.46
CA CYS A 10 -32.50 2.96 -4.74
C CYS A 10 -31.28 3.86 -4.55
N ASP A 11 -31.29 4.73 -3.53
CA ASP A 11 -30.17 5.64 -3.24
C ASP A 11 -28.91 4.87 -2.81
N SER A 12 -29.06 3.81 -2.00
CA SER A 12 -27.91 3.00 -1.57
C SER A 12 -27.29 2.20 -2.72
N VAL A 13 -28.09 1.70 -3.65
CA VAL A 13 -27.60 1.02 -4.86
C VAL A 13 -26.87 2.00 -5.78
N ASN A 14 -27.39 3.21 -5.96
CA ASN A 14 -26.74 4.24 -6.77
C ASN A 14 -25.40 4.67 -6.17
N LYS A 15 -25.33 4.89 -4.86
CA LYS A 15 -24.09 5.23 -4.16
C LYS A 15 -23.05 4.13 -4.29
N ASN A 16 -23.44 2.86 -4.11
CA ASN A 16 -22.55 1.73 -4.29
C ASN A 16 -21.99 1.67 -5.72
N ASN A 17 -22.83 1.85 -6.73
CA ASN A 17 -22.37 1.82 -8.12
C ASN A 17 -21.39 2.96 -8.41
N GLN A 18 -21.69 4.16 -7.95
CA GLN A 18 -20.79 5.31 -8.09
C GLN A 18 -19.45 5.09 -7.37
N ALA A 19 -19.48 4.57 -6.15
CA ALA A 19 -18.29 4.25 -5.38
C ALA A 19 -17.41 3.19 -6.08
N LEU A 20 -18.04 2.12 -6.60
CA LEU A 20 -17.34 1.12 -7.40
C LEU A 20 -16.72 1.70 -8.66
N ASP A 21 -17.39 2.62 -9.34
CA ASP A 21 -16.86 3.28 -10.54
C ASP A 21 -15.70 4.22 -10.17
N ASN A 22 -15.77 4.93 -9.05
CA ASN A 22 -14.67 5.75 -8.55
C ASN A 22 -13.43 4.90 -8.22
N ILE A 23 -13.62 3.78 -7.51
CA ILE A 23 -12.52 2.84 -7.20
C ILE A 23 -11.94 2.24 -8.49
N LYS A 24 -12.78 1.83 -9.46
CA LYS A 24 -12.29 1.35 -10.76
C LYS A 24 -11.48 2.41 -11.51
N ASN A 25 -11.90 3.66 -11.47
CA ASN A 25 -11.16 4.75 -12.10
C ASN A 25 -9.83 4.98 -11.40
N ALA A 26 -9.78 4.91 -10.06
CA ALA A 26 -8.54 4.95 -9.29
C ALA A 26 -7.59 3.80 -9.69
N VAL A 27 -8.11 2.58 -9.85
CA VAL A 27 -7.36 1.41 -10.33
C VAL A 27 -6.79 1.67 -11.72
N LEU A 28 -7.61 2.13 -12.67
CA LEU A 28 -7.18 2.38 -14.04
C LEU A 28 -6.15 3.49 -14.17
N SER A 29 -6.26 4.53 -13.34
CA SER A 29 -5.31 5.66 -13.30
C SER A 29 -4.11 5.41 -12.41
N LYS A 30 -4.08 4.30 -11.66
CA LYS A 30 -3.10 4.01 -10.61
C LYS A 30 -2.96 5.15 -9.60
N ASP A 31 -4.10 5.70 -9.16
CA ASP A 31 -4.18 6.86 -8.25
C ASP A 31 -5.13 6.58 -7.08
N ALA A 32 -4.59 5.98 -6.01
CA ALA A 32 -5.35 5.73 -4.79
C ALA A 32 -5.71 7.03 -4.04
N ALA A 33 -5.04 8.15 -4.29
CA ALA A 33 -5.35 9.43 -3.64
C ALA A 33 -6.75 9.94 -3.99
N SER A 34 -7.29 9.55 -5.15
CA SER A 34 -8.63 9.91 -5.59
C SER A 34 -9.77 9.17 -4.84
N ILE A 35 -9.46 8.08 -4.13
CA ILE A 35 -10.45 7.30 -3.35
C ILE A 35 -10.83 8.10 -2.09
N THR A 36 -12.13 8.26 -1.86
CA THR A 36 -12.66 8.96 -0.70
C THR A 36 -13.15 7.98 0.38
N GLU A 37 -13.32 8.47 1.61
CA GLU A 37 -13.96 7.71 2.68
C GLU A 37 -15.39 7.31 2.32
N GLU A 38 -16.13 8.20 1.64
CA GLU A 38 -17.49 7.92 1.19
C GLU A 38 -17.51 6.78 0.17
N ASP A 39 -16.50 6.70 -0.73
CA ASP A 39 -16.38 5.59 -1.67
C ASP A 39 -16.22 4.27 -0.93
N LEU A 40 -15.28 4.17 0.02
CA LEU A 40 -15.06 2.94 0.78
C LEU A 40 -16.28 2.53 1.61
N ASN A 41 -16.93 3.49 2.28
CA ASN A 41 -18.12 3.24 3.09
C ASN A 41 -19.37 2.88 2.25
N SER A 42 -19.42 3.29 0.99
CA SER A 42 -20.57 3.06 0.10
C SER A 42 -20.48 1.73 -0.63
N VAL A 43 -19.30 1.11 -0.72
CA VAL A 43 -19.16 -0.20 -1.37
C VAL A 43 -19.75 -1.31 -0.52
N LEU A 44 -20.77 -1.97 -1.04
CA LEU A 44 -21.39 -3.12 -0.39
C LEU A 44 -20.39 -4.27 -0.25
N GLY A 45 -20.14 -4.65 1.00
CA GLY A 45 -19.23 -5.73 1.34
C GLY A 45 -17.92 -5.28 1.97
N LEU A 46 -17.51 -4.01 1.85
CA LEU A 46 -16.43 -3.44 2.66
C LEU A 46 -16.95 -3.16 4.07
N LYS A 47 -16.09 -3.38 5.06
CA LYS A 47 -16.38 -3.22 6.48
C LYS A 47 -15.19 -2.61 7.20
N ASN A 48 -15.44 -2.18 8.45
CA ASN A 48 -14.38 -1.71 9.36
C ASN A 48 -13.60 -0.50 8.82
N ILE A 49 -14.26 0.37 8.03
CA ILE A 49 -13.63 1.60 7.56
C ILE A 49 -13.54 2.58 8.73
N ILE A 50 -12.33 2.96 9.10
CA ILE A 50 -12.02 3.92 10.18
C ILE A 50 -11.53 5.21 9.55
N SER A 51 -12.28 6.31 9.71
CA SER A 51 -11.96 7.61 9.11
C SER A 51 -10.53 8.08 9.39
N ALA A 52 -10.05 7.87 10.61
CA ALA A 52 -8.70 8.26 11.00
C ALA A 52 -7.58 7.49 10.27
N ASN A 53 -7.91 6.38 9.63
CA ASN A 53 -6.95 5.52 8.91
C ASN A 53 -6.98 5.76 7.38
N MET A 54 -7.73 6.74 6.89
CA MET A 54 -7.89 6.95 5.44
C MET A 54 -6.59 7.15 4.68
N ASP A 55 -5.64 7.89 5.25
CA ASP A 55 -4.34 8.10 4.60
C ASP A 55 -3.54 6.78 4.51
N LEU A 56 -3.62 5.95 5.55
CA LEU A 56 -3.01 4.62 5.55
C LEU A 56 -3.66 3.71 4.49
N TYR A 57 -5.01 3.71 4.39
CA TYR A 57 -5.70 2.94 3.36
C TYR A 57 -5.27 3.34 1.96
N LYS A 58 -5.20 4.65 1.68
CA LYS A 58 -4.71 5.16 0.39
C LYS A 58 -3.29 4.70 0.09
N GLY A 59 -2.42 4.72 1.10
CA GLY A 59 -1.04 4.26 0.97
C GLY A 59 -0.95 2.78 0.58
N VAL A 60 -1.61 1.89 1.33
CA VAL A 60 -1.58 0.44 1.03
C VAL A 60 -2.32 0.08 -0.27
N ILE A 61 -3.39 0.79 -0.59
CA ILE A 61 -4.08 0.61 -1.88
C ILE A 61 -3.16 1.07 -3.02
N GLN A 62 -2.42 2.16 -2.88
CA GLN A 62 -1.48 2.62 -3.90
C GLN A 62 -0.42 1.56 -4.20
N VAL A 63 0.17 0.96 -3.17
CA VAL A 63 1.14 -0.14 -3.34
C VAL A 63 0.49 -1.32 -4.09
N LEU A 64 -0.72 -1.73 -3.70
CA LEU A 64 -1.44 -2.76 -4.44
C LEU A 64 -1.64 -2.40 -5.91
N LEU A 65 -2.00 -1.13 -6.21
CA LEU A 65 -2.21 -0.66 -7.58
C LEU A 65 -0.90 -0.63 -8.39
N ASP A 66 0.22 -0.31 -7.75
CA ASP A 66 1.54 -0.28 -8.40
C ASP A 66 2.01 -1.71 -8.74
N LEU A 67 1.72 -2.68 -7.88
CA LEU A 67 2.08 -4.09 -8.06
C LEU A 67 1.09 -4.87 -8.93
N SER A 68 -0.18 -4.43 -9.04
CA SER A 68 -1.22 -5.18 -9.75
C SER A 68 -1.27 -4.84 -11.25
N PHE A 69 -1.41 -5.88 -12.08
CA PHE A 69 -1.62 -5.76 -13.53
C PHE A 69 -3.11 -5.78 -13.91
N GLY A 70 -3.94 -4.95 -13.24
CA GLY A 70 -5.26 -4.60 -13.76
C GLY A 70 -6.50 -5.17 -13.09
N GLU A 71 -6.42 -6.11 -12.15
CA GLU A 71 -7.59 -6.58 -11.40
C GLU A 71 -7.39 -6.47 -9.89
N VAL A 72 -8.15 -5.57 -9.26
CA VAL A 72 -8.26 -5.48 -7.79
C VAL A 72 -9.61 -6.05 -7.39
N ARG A 73 -9.61 -7.07 -6.53
CA ARG A 73 -10.83 -7.70 -6.02
C ARG A 73 -11.27 -7.03 -4.72
N LEU A 74 -12.57 -7.06 -4.47
CA LEU A 74 -13.12 -6.54 -3.21
C LEU A 74 -12.53 -7.24 -1.98
N SER A 75 -12.24 -8.54 -2.09
CA SER A 75 -11.57 -9.31 -1.04
C SER A 75 -10.17 -8.80 -0.73
N ASP A 76 -9.44 -8.35 -1.75
CA ASP A 76 -8.08 -7.85 -1.61
C ASP A 76 -8.10 -6.47 -0.91
N LEU A 77 -9.03 -5.61 -1.30
CA LEU A 77 -9.26 -4.34 -0.61
C LEU A 77 -9.67 -4.54 0.85
N GLN A 78 -10.57 -5.49 1.15
CA GLN A 78 -10.96 -5.78 2.53
C GLN A 78 -9.79 -6.30 3.35
N ALA A 79 -8.98 -7.20 2.79
CA ALA A 79 -7.82 -7.74 3.47
C ALA A 79 -6.78 -6.64 3.81
N LEU A 80 -6.54 -5.69 2.88
CA LEU A 80 -5.67 -4.54 3.12
C LEU A 80 -6.21 -3.61 4.21
N ILE A 81 -7.52 -3.33 4.21
CA ILE A 81 -8.16 -2.50 5.23
C ILE A 81 -8.04 -3.14 6.61
N ASP A 82 -8.30 -4.45 6.71
CA ASP A 82 -8.24 -5.19 7.97
C ASP A 82 -6.78 -5.27 8.48
N ASP A 83 -5.80 -5.51 7.61
CA ASP A 83 -4.37 -5.52 7.99
C ASP A 83 -3.91 -4.12 8.41
N ALA A 84 -4.28 -3.06 7.68
CA ALA A 84 -3.97 -1.69 8.02
C ALA A 84 -4.52 -1.31 9.41
N ASN A 85 -5.76 -1.69 9.71
CA ASN A 85 -6.37 -1.45 11.02
C ASN A 85 -5.62 -2.19 12.14
N ALA A 86 -5.33 -3.48 11.95
CA ALA A 86 -4.62 -4.30 12.93
C ALA A 86 -3.21 -3.77 13.20
N ARG A 87 -2.50 -3.34 12.16
CA ARG A 87 -1.16 -2.74 12.26
C ARG A 87 -1.21 -1.40 12.98
N LYS A 88 -2.15 -0.55 12.64
CA LYS A 88 -2.33 0.75 13.31
C LYS A 88 -2.67 0.60 14.78
N GLU A 89 -3.53 -0.35 15.13
CA GLU A 89 -3.91 -0.64 16.53
C GLU A 89 -2.71 -1.19 17.33
N SER A 90 -1.90 -2.08 16.72
CA SER A 90 -0.75 -2.68 17.38
C SER A 90 0.49 -1.80 17.43
N CYS A 91 0.56 -0.75 16.59
CA CYS A 91 1.72 0.13 16.48
C CYS A 91 1.55 1.39 17.33
N SER A 92 2.29 1.49 18.43
CA SER A 92 2.40 2.71 19.25
C SER A 92 3.40 3.74 18.69
N LEU A 93 4.11 3.39 17.63
CA LEU A 93 5.12 4.18 16.92
C LEU A 93 4.52 4.74 15.62
N GLY A 94 5.34 5.22 14.69
CA GLY A 94 4.87 5.60 13.36
C GLY A 94 4.61 4.37 12.47
N VAL A 95 3.51 4.35 11.74
CA VAL A 95 3.26 3.34 10.69
C VAL A 95 3.80 3.84 9.36
N TYR A 96 4.60 3.00 8.71
CA TYR A 96 5.22 3.27 7.42
C TYR A 96 4.94 2.12 6.46
N ILE A 97 4.99 2.40 5.19
CA ILE A 97 4.96 1.40 4.14
C ILE A 97 6.37 1.29 3.60
N ILE A 98 6.95 0.09 3.66
CA ILE A 98 8.20 -0.25 2.97
C ILE A 98 7.80 -1.01 1.72
N ASP A 99 8.18 -0.48 0.57
CA ASP A 99 7.88 -1.02 -0.75
C ASP A 99 9.19 -1.15 -1.54
N VAL A 100 9.48 -2.37 -1.99
CA VAL A 100 10.67 -2.67 -2.78
C VAL A 100 10.23 -3.26 -4.10
N LEU A 101 10.34 -2.47 -5.15
CA LEU A 101 10.03 -2.89 -6.50
C LEU A 101 11.17 -3.71 -7.09
N GLU A 102 10.80 -4.75 -7.80
CA GLU A 102 11.75 -5.61 -8.47
C GLU A 102 12.48 -4.87 -9.61
N GLY A 103 13.79 -5.13 -9.70
CA GLY A 103 14.58 -4.77 -10.85
C GLY A 103 14.66 -5.90 -11.87
N GLU A 104 15.67 -5.88 -12.73
CA GLU A 104 15.85 -6.92 -13.76
C GLU A 104 16.20 -8.30 -13.18
N GLN A 105 16.86 -8.34 -12.02
CA GLN A 105 17.34 -9.57 -11.36
C GLN A 105 16.89 -9.61 -9.89
N PRO A 106 15.61 -9.72 -9.61
CA PRO A 106 15.08 -9.57 -8.23
C PRO A 106 15.65 -10.59 -7.25
N ALA A 107 16.06 -11.76 -7.70
CA ALA A 107 16.65 -12.79 -6.84
C ALA A 107 18.05 -12.42 -6.30
N GLU A 108 18.71 -11.41 -6.85
CA GLU A 108 20.03 -10.92 -6.44
C GLU A 108 19.94 -9.77 -5.45
N ILE A 109 18.76 -9.17 -5.32
CA ILE A 109 18.49 -8.05 -4.44
C ILE A 109 18.38 -8.50 -2.99
N SER A 110 19.12 -7.84 -2.11
CA SER A 110 18.90 -7.89 -0.68
C SER A 110 19.06 -6.50 -0.07
N TRP A 111 18.36 -6.26 1.02
CA TRP A 111 18.41 -4.99 1.74
C TRP A 111 18.18 -5.21 3.23
N SER A 112 18.71 -4.31 4.05
CA SER A 112 18.37 -4.20 5.46
C SER A 112 18.22 -2.76 5.90
N LEU A 113 17.28 -2.50 6.80
CA LEU A 113 17.08 -1.25 7.49
C LEU A 113 17.56 -1.41 8.93
N ASN A 114 18.60 -0.68 9.30
CA ASN A 114 19.26 -0.79 10.58
C ASN A 114 19.04 0.47 11.43
N ASP A 115 18.96 0.33 12.75
CA ASP A 115 18.93 1.45 13.68
C ASP A 115 20.34 2.06 13.91
N GLU A 116 20.44 3.11 14.73
CA GLU A 116 21.72 3.77 15.06
C GLU A 116 22.72 2.86 15.80
N SER A 117 22.26 1.71 16.28
CA SER A 117 23.09 0.70 16.99
C SER A 117 23.44 -0.49 16.11
N ASP A 118 23.22 -0.39 14.79
CA ASP A 118 23.41 -1.46 13.80
C ASP A 118 22.51 -2.68 14.02
N ASN A 119 21.41 -2.55 14.76
CA ASN A 119 20.43 -3.63 14.84
C ASN A 119 19.53 -3.61 13.59
N VAL A 120 19.39 -4.78 12.95
CA VAL A 120 18.46 -4.96 11.84
C VAL A 120 17.03 -4.85 12.35
N ILE A 121 16.27 -3.89 11.81
CA ILE A 121 14.85 -3.67 12.12
C ILE A 121 13.96 -4.35 11.10
N TYR A 122 14.32 -4.21 9.83
CA TYR A 122 13.68 -4.88 8.70
C TYR A 122 14.74 -5.32 7.71
N GLU A 123 14.49 -6.44 7.04
CA GLU A 123 15.33 -6.95 5.97
C GLU A 123 14.49 -7.73 4.95
N GLY A 124 15.00 -7.87 3.73
CA GLY A 124 14.33 -8.61 2.68
C GLY A 124 15.05 -8.60 1.35
N GLY A 125 14.33 -9.06 0.34
CA GLY A 125 14.71 -9.02 -1.08
C GLY A 125 13.73 -8.16 -1.88
N ALA A 126 13.52 -8.48 -3.15
CA ALA A 126 12.49 -7.89 -3.99
C ALA A 126 11.70 -8.99 -4.74
N PRO A 127 10.42 -8.78 -5.06
CA PRO A 127 9.60 -7.68 -4.55
C PRO A 127 9.30 -7.82 -3.05
N PHE A 128 9.11 -6.72 -2.37
CA PHE A 128 8.77 -6.71 -0.94
C PHE A 128 7.82 -5.57 -0.63
N ASP A 129 6.81 -5.85 0.17
CA ASP A 129 5.82 -4.89 0.63
C ASP A 129 5.42 -5.21 2.07
N THR A 130 5.45 -4.22 2.94
CA THR A 130 4.98 -4.38 4.32
C THR A 130 4.58 -3.07 4.97
N LEU A 131 3.62 -3.17 5.91
CA LEU A 131 3.38 -2.14 6.89
C LEU A 131 4.36 -2.29 8.05
N ALA A 132 5.25 -1.32 8.20
CA ALA A 132 6.31 -1.30 9.20
C ALA A 132 5.93 -0.39 10.38
N CYS A 133 6.18 -0.86 11.59
CA CYS A 133 6.05 -0.06 12.81
C CYS A 133 7.44 0.43 13.22
N ILE A 134 7.77 1.69 12.94
CA ILE A 134 9.10 2.24 13.11
C ILE A 134 9.04 3.47 14.02
N ALA A 135 9.94 3.58 15.00
CA ALA A 135 10.08 4.75 15.85
C ALA A 135 10.64 5.94 15.04
N ASP A 136 10.43 7.16 15.53
CA ASP A 136 11.18 8.30 15.03
C ASP A 136 12.67 8.13 15.39
N GLY A 137 13.56 8.32 14.41
CA GLY A 137 15.00 8.09 14.61
C GLY A 137 15.80 8.24 13.31
N ARG A 138 17.05 7.87 13.42
CA ARG A 138 17.95 7.73 12.27
C ARG A 138 18.10 6.25 11.97
N TYR A 139 18.12 5.96 10.69
CA TYR A 139 18.23 4.60 10.18
C TYR A 139 19.23 4.58 9.03
N MET A 140 19.92 3.46 8.91
CA MET A 140 20.80 3.16 7.80
C MET A 140 20.16 2.10 6.92
N LEU A 141 20.07 2.37 5.62
CA LEU A 141 19.62 1.43 4.61
C LEU A 141 20.85 0.86 3.92
N ASP A 142 21.05 -0.45 4.09
CA ASP A 142 22.05 -1.21 3.34
C ASP A 142 21.33 -1.94 2.19
N MET A 143 21.84 -1.73 0.98
CA MET A 143 21.34 -2.35 -0.24
C MET A 143 22.45 -3.16 -0.89
N SER A 144 22.23 -4.42 -1.15
CA SER A 144 23.22 -5.34 -1.70
C SER A 144 22.71 -6.04 -2.95
N ASP A 145 23.65 -6.28 -3.86
CA ASP A 145 23.50 -7.10 -5.04
C ASP A 145 24.50 -8.26 -4.91
N THR A 146 24.02 -9.50 -4.96
CA THR A 146 24.86 -10.68 -4.77
C THR A 146 25.71 -11.03 -5.98
N ASN A 147 25.43 -10.45 -7.16
CA ASN A 147 26.14 -10.74 -8.40
C ASN A 147 26.84 -9.50 -9.01
N ALA A 148 27.46 -8.68 -8.19
CA ALA A 148 28.15 -7.45 -8.59
C ALA A 148 29.23 -7.60 -9.70
N ALA A 149 29.49 -8.83 -10.17
CA ALA A 149 30.45 -9.13 -11.24
C ALA A 149 29.83 -9.25 -12.63
N GLY A 150 28.49 -9.19 -12.74
CA GLY A 150 27.75 -9.28 -14.01
C GLY A 150 27.60 -7.94 -14.72
N THR A 151 27.10 -8.00 -15.96
CA THR A 151 26.74 -6.82 -16.75
C THR A 151 25.32 -6.32 -16.44
N ALA A 152 24.53 -7.04 -15.65
CA ALA A 152 23.23 -6.66 -15.13
C ALA A 152 23.33 -6.55 -13.61
N ASN A 153 22.79 -5.47 -13.06
CA ASN A 153 22.71 -5.21 -11.63
C ASN A 153 21.31 -5.61 -11.17
N GLY A 154 21.18 -6.39 -10.10
CA GLY A 154 19.88 -6.82 -9.58
C GLY A 154 18.94 -5.66 -9.27
N TRP A 155 19.51 -4.51 -8.93
CA TRP A 155 18.76 -3.28 -8.66
C TRP A 155 18.42 -2.45 -9.90
N ASP A 156 18.92 -2.81 -11.10
CA ASP A 156 18.62 -2.04 -12.31
C ASP A 156 17.09 -1.93 -12.50
N TYR A 157 16.60 -0.69 -12.56
CA TYR A 157 15.18 -0.33 -12.60
C TYR A 157 14.37 -0.71 -11.34
N GLY A 158 15.03 -1.25 -10.30
CA GLY A 158 14.41 -1.49 -9.00
C GLY A 158 14.28 -0.20 -8.17
N GLU A 159 13.37 -0.18 -7.23
CA GLU A 159 13.17 0.95 -6.33
C GLU A 159 13.00 0.47 -4.89
N PHE A 160 13.59 1.20 -3.95
CA PHE A 160 13.29 1.10 -2.53
C PHE A 160 12.57 2.36 -2.08
N ILE A 161 11.41 2.21 -1.50
CA ILE A 161 10.53 3.33 -1.14
C ILE A 161 10.08 3.17 0.32
N ILE A 162 10.18 4.23 1.11
CA ILE A 162 9.52 4.33 2.42
C ILE A 162 8.51 5.46 2.35
N THR A 163 7.26 5.13 2.65
CA THR A 163 6.15 6.07 2.64
C THR A 163 5.52 6.13 4.03
N ARG A 164 5.21 7.32 4.53
CA ARG A 164 4.38 7.51 5.72
C ARG A 164 2.95 7.07 5.45
N GLU A 165 2.21 6.75 6.52
CA GLU A 165 0.79 6.43 6.46
C GLU A 165 -0.06 7.47 5.71
N ASN A 166 0.36 8.74 5.67
CA ASN A 166 -0.32 9.81 4.94
C ASN A 166 0.08 9.93 3.46
N GLY A 167 0.76 8.94 2.90
CA GLY A 167 1.21 8.92 1.52
C GLY A 167 2.45 9.77 1.23
N PHE A 168 3.03 10.43 2.23
CA PHE A 168 4.25 11.21 2.03
C PHE A 168 5.45 10.28 1.90
N LYS A 169 6.09 10.27 0.73
CA LYS A 169 7.32 9.51 0.48
C LYS A 169 8.49 10.15 1.23
N LEU A 170 9.03 9.45 2.23
CA LEU A 170 10.17 9.89 3.01
C LEU A 170 11.49 9.63 2.29
N PHE A 171 11.54 8.49 1.60
CA PHE A 171 12.73 8.03 0.93
C PHE A 171 12.33 7.32 -0.36
N ARG A 172 13.07 7.56 -1.41
CA ARG A 172 13.00 6.82 -2.67
C ARG A 172 14.41 6.72 -3.23
N HIS A 173 14.83 5.52 -3.52
CA HIS A 173 16.08 5.26 -4.23
C HIS A 173 15.76 4.44 -5.48
N THR A 174 16.17 4.95 -6.63
CA THR A 174 16.04 4.28 -7.94
C THR A 174 17.46 4.10 -8.46
N ILE A 175 17.81 2.89 -8.86
CA ILE A 175 19.07 2.60 -9.56
C ILE A 175 18.74 2.51 -11.04
N ILE A 176 19.50 3.27 -11.86
CA ILE A 176 19.33 3.40 -13.31
C ILE A 176 20.49 2.66 -13.99
#